data_f25b6129dba2f76afee22c841a992cd2
#
_entry.id   f25b6129dba2f76afee22c841a992cd2
#
_cell.length_a   1.000
_cell.length_b   1.000
_cell.length_c   1.000
_cell.angle_alpha   90.00
_cell.angle_beta   90.00
_cell.angle_gamma   90.00
#
_symmetry.space_group_name_H-M   'P 1'
#
loop_
_entity.id
_entity.type
_entity.pdbx_description
1 polymer ?
#
loop_
_entity_poly.entity_id
_entity_poly.type
_entity_poly.pdbx_seq_one_letter_code
_entity_poly.pdbx_strand_id
1 'polypeptide(L)'
;MIKLSIVIPTLKEEGYIEGTVRQFERLSISHEIIVSDGGSDDKTVEIARTLTEKVTVLSDGKPTPSKQRNAGAALATGEFLCFTDSSVRIPDIEKFFERAFAKFDADHELVAITGPQNIFPEIETFWDRLFLGIQNSLIRFQNNVLGRGVGTGKFMLMHRNAFLQIDGFDVGLIAGEDLDLYRRLAFVGKTRYMPDQAILYPGRREHGLGWPKLLWIWTTNVIWIWIFGHTWIKEWKPVR
;
A
#
# COMPACT_ATOMS: atom_id res chain seq x y z
N MET A 1 -7.50 -23.34 3.57
CA MET A 1 -7.01 -22.21 4.38
C MET A 1 -6.71 -21.07 3.42
N ILE A 2 -7.15 -19.83 3.70
CA ILE A 2 -6.87 -18.66 2.86
C ILE A 2 -5.39 -18.32 2.93
N LYS A 3 -4.72 -18.21 1.78
CA LYS A 3 -3.30 -17.84 1.72
C LYS A 3 -3.11 -16.32 1.75
N LEU A 4 -3.96 -15.56 1.05
CA LEU A 4 -3.79 -14.12 0.86
C LEU A 4 -5.06 -13.34 1.19
N SER A 5 -4.98 -12.35 2.06
CA SER A 5 -6.02 -11.33 2.25
C SER A 5 -5.58 -10.02 1.60
N ILE A 6 -6.37 -9.54 0.64
CA ILE A 6 -6.12 -8.30 -0.08
C ILE A 6 -7.00 -7.21 0.55
N VAL A 7 -6.37 -6.21 1.16
CA VAL A 7 -7.05 -5.09 1.82
C VAL A 7 -6.94 -3.85 0.95
N ILE A 8 -8.06 -3.31 0.52
CA ILE A 8 -8.16 -2.16 -0.36
C ILE A 8 -8.85 -1.01 0.40
N PRO A 9 -8.07 -0.03 0.90
CA PRO A 9 -8.65 1.18 1.47
C PRO A 9 -9.25 2.04 0.36
N THR A 10 -10.47 2.56 0.57
CA THR A 10 -11.17 3.38 -0.41
C THR A 10 -11.73 4.66 0.21
N LEU A 11 -11.72 5.74 -0.56
CA LEU A 11 -12.47 6.97 -0.24
C LEU A 11 -12.81 7.68 -1.56
N LYS A 12 -14.07 7.55 -2.03
CA LYS A 12 -14.57 8.11 -3.29
C LYS A 12 -13.74 7.63 -4.50
N GLU A 13 -13.77 6.34 -4.74
CA GLU A 13 -12.99 5.64 -5.78
C GLU A 13 -13.91 4.86 -6.75
N GLU A 14 -15.15 5.35 -6.98
CA GLU A 14 -16.14 4.69 -7.85
C GLU A 14 -15.63 4.38 -9.26
N GLY A 15 -14.71 5.21 -9.78
CA GLY A 15 -14.11 5.01 -11.12
C GLY A 15 -12.99 3.98 -11.18
N TYR A 16 -12.50 3.48 -10.04
CA TYR A 16 -11.33 2.59 -9.99
C TYR A 16 -11.58 1.26 -9.29
N ILE A 17 -12.46 1.25 -8.28
CA ILE A 17 -12.61 0.10 -7.38
C ILE A 17 -12.96 -1.20 -8.12
N GLU A 18 -13.84 -1.14 -9.12
CA GLU A 18 -14.23 -2.32 -9.89
C GLU A 18 -13.03 -2.95 -10.59
N GLY A 19 -12.26 -2.15 -11.34
CA GLY A 19 -11.08 -2.64 -12.05
C GLY A 19 -10.01 -3.21 -11.11
N THR A 20 -9.86 -2.60 -9.92
CA THR A 20 -8.90 -3.05 -8.92
C THR A 20 -9.34 -4.36 -8.27
N VAL A 21 -10.60 -4.55 -7.93
CA VAL A 21 -11.09 -5.83 -7.38
C VAL A 21 -11.00 -6.94 -8.43
N ARG A 22 -11.51 -6.69 -9.65
CA ARG A 22 -11.55 -7.71 -10.71
C ARG A 22 -10.18 -8.21 -11.15
N GLN A 23 -9.10 -7.42 -11.01
CA GLN A 23 -7.77 -7.94 -11.34
C GLN A 23 -7.37 -9.11 -10.44
N PHE A 24 -7.83 -9.13 -9.17
CA PHE A 24 -7.51 -10.20 -8.23
C PHE A 24 -8.36 -11.47 -8.44
N GLU A 25 -9.51 -11.39 -9.11
CA GLU A 25 -10.31 -12.57 -9.49
C GLU A 25 -9.53 -13.56 -10.37
N ARG A 26 -8.44 -13.10 -11.01
CA ARG A 26 -7.57 -13.92 -11.86
C ARG A 26 -6.54 -14.74 -11.09
N LEU A 27 -6.42 -14.54 -9.77
CA LEU A 27 -5.46 -15.28 -8.95
C LEU A 27 -5.94 -16.71 -8.71
N SER A 28 -5.10 -17.69 -9.02
CA SER A 28 -5.37 -19.12 -8.77
C SER A 28 -5.20 -19.52 -7.31
N ILE A 29 -4.43 -18.74 -6.53
CA ILE A 29 -4.24 -19.00 -5.09
C ILE A 29 -5.51 -18.70 -4.29
N SER A 30 -5.71 -19.42 -3.20
CA SER A 30 -6.81 -19.15 -2.28
C SER A 30 -6.66 -17.75 -1.64
N HIS A 31 -7.59 -16.87 -1.95
CA HIS A 31 -7.53 -15.48 -1.48
C HIS A 31 -8.92 -14.95 -1.10
N GLU A 32 -8.91 -13.83 -0.43
CA GLU A 32 -10.09 -13.03 -0.11
C GLU A 32 -9.80 -11.55 -0.37
N ILE A 33 -10.83 -10.81 -0.75
CA ILE A 33 -10.73 -9.37 -1.01
C ILE A 33 -11.57 -8.64 0.03
N ILE A 34 -10.97 -7.65 0.66
CA ILE A 34 -11.56 -6.86 1.73
C ILE A 34 -11.49 -5.39 1.32
N VAL A 35 -12.63 -4.75 1.17
CA VAL A 35 -12.71 -3.31 0.91
C VAL A 35 -13.00 -2.59 2.22
N SER A 36 -12.13 -1.63 2.57
CA SER A 36 -12.29 -0.80 3.78
C SER A 36 -12.47 0.65 3.39
N ASP A 37 -13.72 1.09 3.42
CA ASP A 37 -14.13 2.41 2.96
C ASP A 37 -14.13 3.46 4.07
N GLY A 38 -13.66 4.66 3.75
CA GLY A 38 -13.55 5.79 4.68
C GLY A 38 -14.82 6.63 4.83
N GLY A 39 -15.98 6.12 4.40
CA GLY A 39 -17.24 6.85 4.41
C GLY A 39 -17.47 7.63 3.10
N SER A 40 -17.33 6.93 1.96
CA SER A 40 -17.58 7.49 0.63
C SER A 40 -19.06 7.90 0.45
N ASP A 41 -19.29 9.04 -0.17
CA ASP A 41 -20.61 9.57 -0.52
C ASP A 41 -20.95 9.39 -2.03
N ASP A 42 -20.07 8.68 -2.76
CA ASP A 42 -20.27 8.25 -4.15
C ASP A 42 -20.68 6.77 -4.21
N LYS A 43 -20.65 6.15 -5.39
CA LYS A 43 -21.02 4.75 -5.58
C LYS A 43 -19.95 3.73 -5.16
N THR A 44 -18.84 4.15 -4.56
CA THR A 44 -17.73 3.26 -4.19
C THR A 44 -18.20 2.06 -3.38
N VAL A 45 -18.95 2.30 -2.29
CA VAL A 45 -19.44 1.23 -1.39
C VAL A 45 -20.46 0.32 -2.08
N GLU A 46 -21.36 0.89 -2.87
CA GLU A 46 -22.34 0.15 -3.65
C GLU A 46 -21.65 -0.83 -4.61
N ILE A 47 -20.70 -0.33 -5.40
CA ILE A 47 -19.91 -1.15 -6.33
C ILE A 47 -19.12 -2.23 -5.57
N ALA A 48 -18.42 -1.86 -4.49
CA ALA A 48 -17.63 -2.80 -3.71
C ALA A 48 -18.45 -4.00 -3.21
N ARG A 49 -19.68 -3.75 -2.72
CA ARG A 49 -20.60 -4.81 -2.24
C ARG A 49 -21.09 -5.77 -3.32
N THR A 50 -21.02 -5.39 -4.59
CA THR A 50 -21.32 -6.33 -5.70
C THR A 50 -20.16 -7.24 -6.03
N LEU A 51 -18.94 -6.93 -5.57
CA LEU A 51 -17.71 -7.60 -5.94
C LEU A 51 -17.11 -8.45 -4.82
N THR A 52 -17.39 -8.13 -3.56
CA THR A 52 -16.92 -8.88 -2.40
C THR A 52 -17.90 -8.82 -1.23
N GLU A 53 -17.95 -9.90 -0.45
CA GLU A 53 -18.76 -9.98 0.77
C GLU A 53 -18.11 -9.21 1.95
N LYS A 54 -16.81 -8.95 1.89
CA LYS A 54 -16.06 -8.30 2.97
C LYS A 54 -15.87 -6.80 2.69
N VAL A 55 -16.89 -6.02 3.01
CA VAL A 55 -16.87 -4.56 2.92
C VAL A 55 -17.13 -3.97 4.30
N THR A 56 -16.18 -3.17 4.79
CA THR A 56 -16.35 -2.37 6.02
C THR A 56 -16.35 -0.89 5.68
N VAL A 57 -17.16 -0.11 6.39
CA VAL A 57 -17.25 1.34 6.22
C VAL A 57 -16.97 1.99 7.57
N LEU A 58 -15.99 2.90 7.61
CA LEU A 58 -15.69 3.64 8.83
C LEU A 58 -16.79 4.68 9.08
N SER A 59 -17.41 4.59 10.26
CA SER A 59 -18.47 5.52 10.70
C SER A 59 -17.94 6.63 11.60
N ASP A 60 -16.79 6.42 12.24
CA ASP A 60 -16.34 7.26 13.35
C ASP A 60 -15.12 8.11 12.98
N GLY A 61 -15.31 9.42 13.02
CA GLY A 61 -14.26 10.43 12.90
C GLY A 61 -13.72 10.60 11.47
N LYS A 62 -12.61 11.33 11.34
CA LYS A 62 -11.96 11.54 10.04
C LYS A 62 -11.31 10.24 9.57
N PRO A 63 -11.60 9.79 8.33
CA PRO A 63 -10.93 8.63 7.75
C PRO A 63 -9.45 8.95 7.51
N THR A 64 -8.59 8.00 7.83
CA THR A 64 -7.17 8.02 7.47
C THR A 64 -6.79 6.68 6.84
N PRO A 65 -5.76 6.64 5.98
CA PRO A 65 -5.28 5.37 5.41
C PRO A 65 -4.96 4.33 6.48
N SER A 66 -4.35 4.73 7.61
CA SER A 66 -4.04 3.85 8.74
C SER A 66 -5.30 3.18 9.32
N LYS A 67 -6.33 3.97 9.60
CA LYS A 67 -7.60 3.45 10.16
C LYS A 67 -8.29 2.49 9.20
N GLN A 68 -8.36 2.86 7.91
CA GLN A 68 -8.97 2.01 6.89
C GLN A 68 -8.22 0.68 6.73
N ARG A 69 -6.88 0.73 6.63
CA ARG A 69 -6.07 -0.49 6.49
C ARG A 69 -6.17 -1.39 7.73
N ASN A 70 -6.16 -0.82 8.94
CA ASN A 70 -6.36 -1.61 10.16
C ASN A 70 -7.75 -2.22 10.24
N ALA A 71 -8.81 -1.48 9.89
CA ALA A 71 -10.18 -2.01 9.86
C ALA A 71 -10.33 -3.15 8.85
N GLY A 72 -9.72 -3.02 7.66
CA GLY A 72 -9.69 -4.11 6.69
C GLY A 72 -8.88 -5.31 7.17
N ALA A 73 -7.70 -5.09 7.78
CA ALA A 73 -6.86 -6.14 8.32
C ALA A 73 -7.53 -6.93 9.46
N ALA A 74 -8.41 -6.30 10.23
CA ALA A 74 -9.19 -6.97 11.28
C ALA A 74 -10.16 -8.05 10.73
N LEU A 75 -10.59 -7.93 9.47
CA LEU A 75 -11.43 -8.92 8.79
C LEU A 75 -10.62 -9.99 8.06
N ALA A 76 -9.30 -9.84 8.01
CA ALA A 76 -8.41 -10.71 7.26
C ALA A 76 -8.15 -12.04 7.99
N THR A 77 -8.22 -13.14 7.23
CA THR A 77 -7.99 -14.51 7.73
C THR A 77 -6.81 -15.20 7.05
N GLY A 78 -6.25 -14.60 6.00
CA GLY A 78 -5.14 -15.13 5.22
C GLY A 78 -3.83 -15.17 5.99
N GLU A 79 -2.93 -16.02 5.55
CA GLU A 79 -1.55 -16.10 6.03
C GLU A 79 -0.77 -14.83 5.74
N PHE A 80 -1.01 -14.25 4.56
CA PHE A 80 -0.40 -13.01 4.11
C PHE A 80 -1.44 -11.89 4.00
N LEU A 81 -1.00 -10.66 4.31
CA LEU A 81 -1.73 -9.42 4.06
C LEU A 81 -1.11 -8.68 2.87
N CYS A 82 -1.95 -8.32 1.91
CA CYS A 82 -1.61 -7.42 0.83
C CYS A 82 -2.43 -6.14 0.97
N PHE A 83 -1.78 -5.02 1.24
CA PHE A 83 -2.44 -3.71 1.16
C PHE A 83 -2.14 -3.09 -0.19
N THR A 84 -3.17 -2.64 -0.89
CA THR A 84 -3.03 -1.97 -2.19
C THR A 84 -4.07 -0.87 -2.33
N ASP A 85 -3.67 0.25 -2.93
CA ASP A 85 -4.60 1.34 -3.21
C ASP A 85 -5.62 0.95 -4.29
N SER A 86 -6.79 1.55 -4.25
CA SER A 86 -7.95 1.29 -5.13
C SER A 86 -7.74 1.65 -6.61
N SER A 87 -6.60 2.21 -6.97
CA SER A 87 -6.27 2.59 -8.35
C SER A 87 -5.01 1.91 -8.88
N VAL A 88 -4.51 0.90 -8.17
CA VAL A 88 -3.30 0.17 -8.56
C VAL A 88 -3.62 -0.92 -9.59
N ARG A 89 -2.79 -1.00 -10.62
CA ARG A 89 -2.78 -2.08 -11.61
C ARG A 89 -1.49 -2.89 -11.43
N ILE A 90 -1.63 -4.20 -11.30
CA ILE A 90 -0.51 -5.14 -11.20
C ILE A 90 -0.38 -5.89 -12.53
N PRO A 91 0.67 -5.62 -13.33
CA PRO A 91 0.92 -6.39 -14.55
C PRO A 91 1.19 -7.86 -14.21
N ASP A 92 0.63 -8.79 -15.00
CA ASP A 92 0.81 -10.24 -14.85
C ASP A 92 0.68 -10.69 -13.37
N ILE A 93 -0.49 -10.45 -12.81
CA ILE A 93 -0.77 -10.60 -11.38
C ILE A 93 -0.46 -12.01 -10.85
N GLU A 94 -0.64 -13.07 -11.65
CA GLU A 94 -0.29 -14.45 -11.28
C GLU A 94 1.20 -14.58 -11.03
N LYS A 95 2.04 -14.22 -12.01
CA LYS A 95 3.50 -14.28 -11.87
C LYS A 95 4.01 -13.33 -10.80
N PHE A 96 3.33 -12.20 -10.59
CA PHE A 96 3.67 -11.26 -9.53
C PHE A 96 3.61 -11.95 -8.16
N PHE A 97 2.47 -12.59 -7.82
CA PHE A 97 2.31 -13.26 -6.53
C PHE A 97 3.09 -14.57 -6.45
N GLU A 98 3.22 -15.33 -7.53
CA GLU A 98 4.08 -16.51 -7.59
C GLU A 98 5.52 -16.18 -7.18
N ARG A 99 6.12 -15.16 -7.78
CA ARG A 99 7.47 -14.70 -7.44
C ARG A 99 7.55 -14.17 -6.02
N ALA A 100 6.52 -13.46 -5.55
CA ALA A 100 6.49 -12.94 -4.19
C ALA A 100 6.52 -14.06 -3.16
N PHE A 101 5.65 -15.06 -3.30
CA PHE A 101 5.60 -16.20 -2.38
C PHE A 101 6.87 -17.06 -2.46
N ALA A 102 7.43 -17.29 -3.65
CA ALA A 102 8.72 -17.98 -3.78
C ALA A 102 9.85 -17.32 -2.99
N LYS A 103 9.79 -15.98 -2.78
CA LYS A 103 10.77 -15.29 -1.94
C LYS A 103 10.54 -15.51 -0.44
N PHE A 104 9.30 -15.52 0.01
CA PHE A 104 8.97 -15.85 1.39
C PHE A 104 9.32 -17.32 1.70
N ASP A 105 9.07 -18.23 0.77
CA ASP A 105 9.41 -19.65 0.91
C ASP A 105 10.96 -19.87 0.96
N ALA A 106 11.73 -19.03 0.24
CA ALA A 106 13.18 -19.13 0.19
C ALA A 106 13.91 -18.47 1.38
N ASP A 107 13.29 -17.52 2.08
CA ASP A 107 13.89 -16.81 3.23
C ASP A 107 12.85 -16.68 4.35
N HIS A 108 12.90 -17.59 5.32
CA HIS A 108 11.95 -17.62 6.45
C HIS A 108 12.06 -16.42 7.41
N GLU A 109 13.12 -15.63 7.31
CA GLU A 109 13.25 -14.38 8.06
C GLU A 109 12.57 -13.19 7.33
N LEU A 110 12.17 -13.39 6.06
CA LEU A 110 11.49 -12.37 5.28
C LEU A 110 10.07 -12.20 5.77
N VAL A 111 9.75 -11.01 6.29
CA VAL A 111 8.41 -10.72 6.84
C VAL A 111 7.59 -9.79 5.95
N ALA A 112 8.23 -8.98 5.11
CA ALA A 112 7.52 -8.07 4.21
C ALA A 112 8.29 -7.77 2.93
N ILE A 113 7.57 -7.56 1.84
CA ILE A 113 8.10 -7.11 0.56
C ILE A 113 7.36 -5.87 0.05
N THR A 114 8.08 -5.04 -0.69
CA THR A 114 7.56 -3.94 -1.50
C THR A 114 8.26 -3.97 -2.86
N GLY A 115 7.80 -3.16 -3.80
CA GLY A 115 8.37 -3.15 -5.16
C GLY A 115 8.34 -1.78 -5.81
N PRO A 116 8.81 -1.68 -7.07
CA PRO A 116 8.75 -0.45 -7.83
C PRO A 116 7.31 0.01 -8.01
N GLN A 117 7.14 1.32 -7.89
CA GLN A 117 5.90 1.98 -8.28
C GLN A 117 6.17 2.87 -9.48
N ASN A 118 5.36 2.73 -10.51
CA ASN A 118 5.48 3.50 -11.73
C ASN A 118 4.10 4.06 -12.13
N ILE A 119 4.10 5.17 -12.82
CA ILE A 119 2.85 5.74 -13.36
C ILE A 119 2.42 4.92 -14.58
N PHE A 120 1.13 4.92 -14.88
CA PHE A 120 0.60 4.27 -16.08
C PHE A 120 1.36 4.75 -17.33
N PRO A 121 1.86 3.85 -18.18
CA PRO A 121 2.69 4.23 -19.33
C PRO A 121 2.02 5.23 -20.27
N GLU A 122 0.67 5.23 -20.30
CA GLU A 122 -0.14 6.10 -21.16
C GLU A 122 -0.06 7.59 -20.78
N ILE A 123 0.31 7.89 -19.52
CA ILE A 123 0.33 9.24 -18.95
C ILE A 123 1.66 9.59 -18.28
N GLU A 124 2.62 8.66 -18.28
CA GLU A 124 3.93 8.84 -17.65
C GLU A 124 4.76 9.90 -18.37
N THR A 125 5.30 10.84 -17.60
CA THR A 125 6.20 11.88 -18.09
C THR A 125 7.68 11.54 -17.84
N PHE A 126 8.59 12.28 -18.47
CA PHE A 126 10.04 12.17 -18.19
C PHE A 126 10.36 12.39 -16.70
N TRP A 127 9.71 13.39 -16.08
CA TRP A 127 9.93 13.71 -14.67
C TRP A 127 9.43 12.60 -13.73
N ASP A 128 8.36 11.91 -14.09
CA ASP A 128 7.86 10.77 -13.34
C ASP A 128 8.90 9.64 -13.31
N ARG A 129 9.44 9.28 -14.48
CA ARG A 129 10.50 8.26 -14.57
C ARG A 129 11.71 8.63 -13.75
N LEU A 130 12.15 9.89 -13.85
CA LEU A 130 13.34 10.35 -13.13
C LEU A 130 13.14 10.28 -11.62
N PHE A 131 12.08 10.90 -11.09
CA PHE A 131 11.87 10.99 -9.64
C PHE A 131 11.46 9.66 -9.04
N LEU A 132 10.60 8.88 -9.70
CA LEU A 132 10.25 7.52 -9.24
C LEU A 132 11.45 6.58 -9.36
N GLY A 133 12.28 6.70 -10.39
CA GLY A 133 13.51 5.94 -10.53
C GLY A 133 14.48 6.19 -9.37
N ILE A 134 14.66 7.45 -8.96
CA ILE A 134 15.46 7.82 -7.79
C ILE A 134 14.83 7.26 -6.52
N GLN A 135 13.53 7.46 -6.31
CA GLN A 135 12.80 6.95 -5.15
C GLN A 135 12.88 5.42 -5.04
N ASN A 136 12.60 4.70 -6.13
CA ASN A 136 12.68 3.25 -6.18
C ASN A 136 14.11 2.75 -5.85
N SER A 137 15.14 3.44 -6.33
CA SER A 137 16.53 3.11 -6.04
C SER A 137 16.88 3.32 -4.56
N LEU A 138 16.41 4.41 -3.96
CA LEU A 138 16.60 4.70 -2.53
C LEU A 138 15.87 3.68 -1.65
N ILE A 139 14.63 3.32 -1.98
CA ILE A 139 13.87 2.29 -1.25
C ILE A 139 14.57 0.94 -1.33
N ARG A 140 15.05 0.57 -2.55
CA ARG A 140 15.82 -0.66 -2.75
C ARG A 140 17.09 -0.68 -1.89
N PHE A 141 17.85 0.41 -1.89
CA PHE A 141 19.08 0.51 -1.10
C PHE A 141 18.80 0.37 0.40
N GLN A 142 17.78 1.08 0.90
CA GLN A 142 17.43 1.03 2.32
C GLN A 142 16.95 -0.36 2.77
N ASN A 143 16.12 -1.05 1.99
CA ASN A 143 15.65 -2.40 2.34
C ASN A 143 16.72 -3.46 2.14
N ASN A 144 17.38 -3.46 0.96
CA ASN A 144 18.20 -4.61 0.56
C ASN A 144 19.64 -4.52 1.02
N VAL A 145 20.14 -3.31 1.32
CA VAL A 145 21.53 -3.09 1.77
C VAL A 145 21.58 -2.69 3.25
N LEU A 146 20.75 -1.72 3.66
CA LEU A 146 20.79 -1.20 5.03
C LEU A 146 19.84 -1.93 5.99
N GLY A 147 18.90 -2.75 5.51
CA GLY A 147 17.90 -3.43 6.34
C GLY A 147 16.96 -2.50 7.11
N ARG A 148 16.75 -1.29 6.61
CA ARG A 148 15.97 -0.23 7.31
C ARG A 148 14.52 -0.22 6.94
N GLY A 149 13.84 -1.20 6.64
CA GLY A 149 12.41 -1.25 6.33
C GLY A 149 11.81 0.06 5.77
N VAL A 150 11.58 0.09 4.47
CA VAL A 150 10.91 1.21 3.80
C VAL A 150 9.85 0.65 2.86
N GLY A 151 8.58 1.01 3.11
CA GLY A 151 7.45 0.65 2.26
C GLY A 151 6.86 1.84 1.54
N THR A 152 5.92 1.55 0.65
CA THR A 152 5.10 2.55 -0.02
C THR A 152 3.64 2.16 0.10
N GLY A 153 2.76 3.12 0.39
CA GLY A 153 1.35 2.86 0.64
C GLY A 153 0.58 2.22 -0.52
N LYS A 154 1.14 2.28 -1.74
CA LYS A 154 0.46 1.76 -2.93
C LYS A 154 0.47 0.23 -3.06
N PHE A 155 1.50 -0.43 -2.51
CA PHE A 155 1.59 -1.88 -2.45
C PHE A 155 2.49 -2.33 -1.29
N MET A 156 1.94 -3.15 -0.42
CA MET A 156 2.64 -3.74 0.71
C MET A 156 2.17 -5.18 0.88
N LEU A 157 3.10 -6.14 0.87
CA LEU A 157 2.78 -7.55 1.11
C LEU A 157 3.64 -8.07 2.27
N MET A 158 3.01 -8.72 3.24
CA MET A 158 3.67 -9.16 4.47
C MET A 158 2.99 -10.35 5.11
N HIS A 159 3.69 -11.06 5.97
CA HIS A 159 3.10 -12.05 6.86
C HIS A 159 2.10 -11.37 7.81
N ARG A 160 0.88 -11.93 7.89
CA ARG A 160 -0.15 -11.42 8.82
C ARG A 160 0.32 -11.46 10.27
N ASN A 161 1.06 -12.49 10.68
CA ASN A 161 1.58 -12.60 12.05
C ASN A 161 2.58 -11.47 12.38
N ALA A 162 3.45 -11.09 11.44
CA ALA A 162 4.37 -9.97 11.63
C ALA A 162 3.63 -8.64 11.76
N PHE A 163 2.57 -8.43 10.96
CA PHE A 163 1.70 -7.26 11.07
C PHE A 163 1.03 -7.17 12.45
N LEU A 164 0.50 -8.30 12.94
CA LEU A 164 -0.15 -8.35 14.26
C LEU A 164 0.86 -8.15 15.40
N GLN A 165 2.08 -8.68 15.26
CA GLN A 165 3.15 -8.54 16.27
C GLN A 165 3.56 -7.08 16.51
N ILE A 166 3.39 -6.22 15.52
CA ILE A 166 3.71 -4.79 15.61
C ILE A 166 2.47 -3.92 15.79
N ASP A 167 1.31 -4.48 16.13
CA ASP A 167 0.03 -3.79 16.34
C ASP A 167 -0.48 -3.00 15.11
N GLY A 168 -0.10 -3.44 13.90
CA GLY A 168 -0.57 -2.84 12.66
C GLY A 168 -0.07 -1.43 12.38
N PHE A 169 -0.89 -0.63 11.67
CA PHE A 169 -0.59 0.78 11.39
C PHE A 169 -0.82 1.67 12.60
N ASP A 170 0.08 2.63 12.83
CA ASP A 170 -0.13 3.69 13.81
C ASP A 170 -1.22 4.66 13.32
N VAL A 171 -2.36 4.69 14.01
CA VAL A 171 -3.50 5.55 13.68
C VAL A 171 -3.27 7.03 14.01
N GLY A 172 -2.23 7.35 14.77
CA GLY A 172 -1.80 8.72 15.06
C GLY A 172 -1.07 9.36 13.87
N LEU A 173 -0.59 8.56 12.92
CA LEU A 173 0.07 9.04 11.70
C LEU A 173 -0.95 9.25 10.58
N ILE A 174 -1.11 10.51 10.18
CA ILE A 174 -2.00 10.88 9.05
C ILE A 174 -1.28 10.68 7.70
N ALA A 175 0.06 10.73 7.70
CA ALA A 175 0.91 10.51 6.53
C ALA A 175 2.25 9.94 6.97
N GLY A 176 2.84 9.04 6.15
CA GLY A 176 4.07 8.31 6.45
C GLY A 176 3.84 7.05 7.28
N GLU A 177 2.60 6.60 7.37
CA GLU A 177 2.18 5.39 8.07
C GLU A 177 2.78 4.11 7.45
N ASP A 178 3.02 4.13 6.15
CA ASP A 178 3.67 3.06 5.40
C ASP A 178 5.16 2.96 5.72
N LEU A 179 5.83 4.11 5.82
CA LEU A 179 7.23 4.18 6.22
C LEU A 179 7.41 3.68 7.67
N ASP A 180 6.57 4.14 8.59
CA ASP A 180 6.58 3.69 9.98
C ASP A 180 6.33 2.19 10.10
N LEU A 181 5.31 1.67 9.40
CA LEU A 181 4.97 0.26 9.40
C LEU A 181 6.18 -0.61 8.99
N TYR A 182 6.81 -0.29 7.86
CA TYR A 182 7.96 -1.06 7.37
C TYR A 182 9.17 -0.94 8.29
N ARG A 183 9.39 0.22 8.89
CA ARG A 183 10.44 0.40 9.90
C ARG A 183 10.21 -0.52 11.10
N ARG A 184 8.97 -0.63 11.61
CA ARG A 184 8.63 -1.55 12.71
C ARG A 184 8.72 -3.01 12.28
N LEU A 185 8.32 -3.37 11.07
CA LEU A 185 8.50 -4.71 10.52
C LEU A 185 9.97 -5.12 10.44
N ALA A 186 10.88 -4.19 10.14
CA ALA A 186 12.31 -4.48 10.09
C ALA A 186 12.95 -4.85 11.46
N PHE A 187 12.24 -4.61 12.58
CA PHE A 187 12.67 -5.09 13.90
C PHE A 187 12.20 -6.53 14.20
N VAL A 188 11.22 -7.03 13.48
CA VAL A 188 10.68 -8.40 13.70
C VAL A 188 11.08 -9.38 12.60
N GLY A 189 11.71 -8.91 11.53
CA GLY A 189 12.24 -9.74 10.45
C GLY A 189 12.80 -8.91 9.30
N LYS A 190 13.18 -9.58 8.22
CA LYS A 190 13.70 -8.89 7.03
C LYS A 190 12.60 -8.25 6.20
N THR A 191 12.86 -7.07 5.69
CA THR A 191 12.06 -6.45 4.62
C THR A 191 12.86 -6.44 3.33
N ARG A 192 12.21 -6.60 2.17
CA ARG A 192 12.89 -6.61 0.86
C ARG A 192 12.14 -5.79 -0.17
N TYR A 193 12.91 -5.11 -0.98
CA TYR A 193 12.44 -4.48 -2.20
C TYR A 193 12.68 -5.43 -3.38
N MET A 194 11.63 -5.71 -4.14
CA MET A 194 11.60 -6.66 -5.25
C MET A 194 11.58 -5.90 -6.58
N PRO A 195 12.73 -5.74 -7.27
CA PRO A 195 12.83 -4.87 -8.45
C PRO A 195 12.01 -5.34 -9.67
N ASP A 196 11.68 -6.62 -9.72
CA ASP A 196 10.91 -7.27 -10.77
C ASP A 196 9.38 -7.28 -10.50
N GLN A 197 8.94 -6.64 -9.42
CA GLN A 197 7.54 -6.58 -9.01
C GLN A 197 6.99 -5.16 -9.05
N ALA A 198 7.00 -4.58 -10.25
CA ALA A 198 6.45 -3.24 -10.44
C ALA A 198 4.93 -3.23 -10.37
N ILE A 199 4.39 -2.22 -9.68
CA ILE A 199 2.97 -1.86 -9.75
C ILE A 199 2.81 -0.55 -10.53
N LEU A 200 1.64 -0.38 -11.13
CA LEU A 200 1.28 0.80 -11.90
C LEU A 200 0.14 1.55 -11.22
N TYR A 201 0.17 2.89 -11.29
CA TYR A 201 -0.86 3.74 -10.69
C TYR A 201 -1.03 5.06 -11.48
N PRO A 202 -2.14 5.81 -11.31
CA PRO A 202 -2.46 6.95 -12.18
C PRO A 202 -1.65 8.23 -11.92
N GLY A 203 -0.78 8.30 -10.91
CA GLY A 203 0.03 9.49 -10.64
C GLY A 203 -0.76 10.78 -10.33
N ARG A 204 -2.00 10.65 -9.83
CA ARG A 204 -2.89 11.80 -9.59
C ARG A 204 -2.24 12.90 -8.73
N ARG A 205 -1.52 12.49 -7.69
CA ARG A 205 -0.89 13.42 -6.76
C ARG A 205 0.35 14.07 -7.37
N GLU A 206 1.13 13.31 -8.09
CA GLU A 206 2.31 13.73 -8.81
C GLU A 206 1.97 14.77 -9.86
N HIS A 207 0.93 14.53 -10.63
CA HIS A 207 0.46 15.46 -11.68
C HIS A 207 -0.36 16.63 -11.11
N GLY A 208 -1.15 16.40 -10.05
CA GLY A 208 -1.99 17.45 -9.46
C GLY A 208 -1.22 18.49 -8.64
N LEU A 209 -0.19 18.08 -7.90
CA LEU A 209 0.62 18.98 -7.07
C LEU A 209 1.92 19.40 -7.75
N GLY A 210 2.42 18.60 -8.69
CA GLY A 210 3.74 18.73 -9.29
C GLY A 210 4.88 18.21 -8.39
N TRP A 211 5.92 17.68 -9.01
CA TRP A 211 7.05 17.04 -8.33
C TRP A 211 7.77 17.94 -7.31
N PRO A 212 8.08 19.22 -7.59
CA PRO A 212 8.80 20.06 -6.63
C PRO A 212 8.04 20.20 -5.30
N LYS A 213 6.73 20.47 -5.37
CA LYS A 213 5.88 20.63 -4.19
C LYS A 213 5.71 19.31 -3.43
N LEU A 214 5.55 18.20 -4.16
CA LEU A 214 5.37 16.90 -3.56
C LEU A 214 6.64 16.43 -2.84
N LEU A 215 7.80 16.57 -3.45
CA LEU A 215 9.09 16.26 -2.83
C LEU A 215 9.33 17.10 -1.58
N TRP A 216 9.00 18.40 -1.62
CA TRP A 216 9.10 19.25 -0.45
C TRP A 216 8.20 18.78 0.70
N ILE A 217 6.92 18.43 0.41
CA ILE A 217 5.98 17.91 1.42
C ILE A 217 6.50 16.60 2.00
N TRP A 218 6.93 15.66 1.18
CA TRP A 218 7.41 14.36 1.65
C TRP A 218 8.69 14.50 2.49
N THR A 219 9.67 15.24 2.01
CA THR A 219 10.95 15.41 2.71
C THR A 219 10.75 16.11 4.05
N THR A 220 9.98 17.19 4.08
CA THR A 220 9.72 17.91 5.34
C THR A 220 8.91 17.08 6.31
N ASN A 221 7.94 16.27 5.84
CA ASN A 221 7.17 15.39 6.72
C ASN A 221 8.03 14.28 7.30
N VAL A 222 8.90 13.65 6.51
CA VAL A 222 9.83 12.62 7.00
C VAL A 222 10.78 13.20 8.05
N ILE A 223 11.38 14.37 7.80
CA ILE A 223 12.26 15.04 8.77
C ILE A 223 11.49 15.37 10.05
N TRP A 224 10.25 15.87 9.91
CA TRP A 224 9.41 16.23 11.05
C TRP A 224 9.05 15.00 11.92
N ILE A 225 8.65 13.90 11.29
CA ILE A 225 8.40 12.62 11.99
C ILE A 225 9.67 12.16 12.72
N TRP A 226 10.83 12.34 12.10
CA TRP A 226 12.11 11.90 12.68
C TRP A 226 12.48 12.69 13.94
N ILE A 227 12.17 14.01 13.97
CA ILE A 227 12.48 14.89 15.09
C ILE A 227 11.43 14.82 16.20
N PHE A 228 10.15 14.79 15.83
CA PHE A 228 9.05 15.02 16.76
C PHE A 228 8.18 13.75 17.00
N GLY A 229 8.40 12.66 16.27
CA GLY A 229 7.64 11.43 16.41
C GLY A 229 6.21 11.46 15.86
N HIS A 230 5.79 12.55 15.22
CA HIS A 230 4.46 12.70 14.61
C HIS A 230 4.53 13.46 13.29
N THR A 231 3.50 13.32 12.44
CA THR A 231 3.41 14.10 11.19
C THR A 231 3.00 15.55 11.46
N TRP A 232 3.55 16.52 10.70
CA TRP A 232 3.05 17.90 10.71
C TRP A 232 1.80 18.08 9.83
N ILE A 233 1.51 17.10 8.97
CA ILE A 233 0.34 17.10 8.09
C ILE A 233 -0.90 16.81 8.92
N LYS A 234 -1.83 17.77 8.98
CA LYS A 234 -3.08 17.65 9.73
C LYS A 234 -4.20 16.96 8.97
N GLU A 235 -4.09 16.87 7.65
CA GLU A 235 -5.08 16.26 6.79
C GLU A 235 -4.41 15.78 5.48
N TRP A 236 -4.64 14.52 5.13
CA TRP A 236 -4.20 13.97 3.85
C TRP A 236 -5.33 14.08 2.84
N LYS A 237 -5.35 15.18 2.09
CA LYS A 237 -6.41 15.43 1.11
C LYS A 237 -6.29 14.48 -0.08
N PRO A 238 -7.38 13.81 -0.49
CA PRO A 238 -7.38 13.05 -1.73
C PRO A 238 -7.18 13.99 -2.92
N VAL A 239 -6.32 13.60 -3.85
CA VAL A 239 -6.14 14.27 -5.16
C VAL A 239 -6.82 13.38 -6.19
N ARG A 240 -7.74 13.97 -6.95
CA ARG A 240 -8.58 13.28 -7.95
C ARG A 240 -8.30 13.77 -9.34
#